data_1c0f41a7824e9540331ba4babb6c69d9
#
_entry.id   1c0f41a7824e9540331ba4babb6c69d9
#
_cell.length_a   1.000
_cell.length_b   1.000
_cell.length_c   1.000
_cell.angle_alpha   90.00
_cell.angle_beta   90.00
_cell.angle_gamma   90.00
#
_symmetry.space_group_name_H-M   'P 1'
#
loop_
_entity.id
_entity.type
_entity.pdbx_description
1 polymer ?
#
loop_
_entity_poly.entity_id
_entity_poly.type
_entity_poly.pdbx_seq_one_letter_code
_entity_poly.pdbx_strand_id
1 'polypeptide(L)'
;NTPLVQLLRSLPALGLARGGRQVRSVEQEVLWRLRRLSLRQLAQLAELLAGQAHDSLLLPEVLRKLELRWTELDGTRTVVSLMARVGHLSPALMERLEDKALELAEQFDPDELRRVALALALQQRRCVPLLRALSYHLLQKPAELPLPVLTDLLFAFSKLSFQQPQVLHRLSLELQPHLGTLSPAQVSRCARSFASLRWLSRPLAEAIAQYCLDNTQNLSLTQLCGILVSFARLNFQPSSSEEFFSMIHEQLQGQEQQLDMHLLVDVVWSLCVLQQAQPPHLSQVLSPEFHTRLQGDTSPRAQSSWLKLLHINATARLEAPGYQGPFLPAEALGQGRDKDREKATPLQRGLWEALPGALGGPDLVRCGVSTVYGWDIDAEAVLDSDNKPLPVRDFSAPHLSHSEGTKPLPPGARRVAVLRWEVPQFSSQGRELLGRGSMACRHLRAAGFLLAEVS
;
A
#
# COMPACT_ATOMS: atom_id res chain seq x y z
N ASN A 1 28.81 -13.32 -37.45
CA ASN A 1 28.05 -13.59 -36.24
C ASN A 1 26.60 -13.10 -36.30
N THR A 2 26.32 -11.98 -37.00
CA THR A 2 24.97 -11.44 -37.18
C THR A 2 24.00 -12.47 -37.80
N PRO A 3 24.36 -13.21 -38.89
CA PRO A 3 23.47 -14.20 -39.47
C PRO A 3 23.12 -15.33 -38.51
N LEU A 4 24.06 -15.73 -37.63
CA LEU A 4 23.84 -16.78 -36.65
C LEU A 4 22.82 -16.41 -35.57
N VAL A 5 22.88 -15.16 -35.05
CA VAL A 5 21.92 -14.61 -34.10
C VAL A 5 20.54 -14.43 -34.76
N GLN A 6 20.53 -13.98 -36.04
CA GLN A 6 19.30 -13.87 -36.80
C GLN A 6 18.68 -15.25 -37.09
N LEU A 7 19.49 -16.26 -37.41
CA LEU A 7 19.03 -17.63 -37.58
C LEU A 7 18.36 -18.13 -36.30
N LEU A 8 19.02 -18.01 -35.15
CA LEU A 8 18.44 -18.44 -33.86
C LEU A 8 17.10 -17.71 -33.57
N ARG A 9 16.98 -16.45 -33.96
CA ARG A 9 15.73 -15.67 -33.82
C ARG A 9 14.62 -16.18 -34.73
N SER A 10 14.93 -16.68 -35.91
CA SER A 10 13.94 -17.15 -36.91
C SER A 10 13.49 -18.60 -36.70
N LEU A 11 14.26 -19.39 -35.96
CA LEU A 11 13.94 -20.83 -35.74
C LEU A 11 12.54 -21.08 -35.17
N PRO A 12 12.05 -20.32 -34.15
CA PRO A 12 10.69 -20.45 -33.67
C PRO A 12 9.62 -20.14 -34.71
N ALA A 13 9.88 -19.16 -35.58
CA ALA A 13 8.96 -18.78 -36.66
C ALA A 13 8.89 -19.83 -37.76
N LEU A 14 9.93 -20.66 -37.91
CA LEU A 14 9.99 -21.81 -38.83
C LEU A 14 9.35 -23.07 -38.27
N GLY A 15 8.70 -22.98 -37.09
CA GLY A 15 8.00 -24.11 -36.49
C GLY A 15 8.92 -25.22 -35.91
N LEU A 16 10.22 -24.96 -35.77
CA LEU A 16 11.14 -25.93 -35.19
C LEU A 16 10.91 -26.03 -33.68
N ALA A 17 10.74 -27.26 -33.21
CA ALA A 17 10.49 -27.53 -31.80
C ALA A 17 11.64 -27.03 -30.93
N ARG A 18 11.28 -26.32 -29.84
CA ARG A 18 12.20 -25.88 -28.79
C ARG A 18 12.90 -27.14 -28.21
N GLY A 19 14.23 -27.13 -28.14
CA GLY A 19 14.99 -28.28 -27.69
C GLY A 19 15.27 -29.34 -28.78
N GLY A 20 14.80 -29.10 -30.00
CA GLY A 20 15.13 -29.94 -31.15
C GLY A 20 16.63 -29.99 -31.47
N ARG A 21 17.11 -31.07 -32.09
CA ARG A 21 18.54 -31.24 -32.41
C ARG A 21 19.14 -30.09 -33.20
N GLN A 22 18.37 -29.52 -34.14
CA GLN A 22 18.80 -28.36 -34.94
C GLN A 22 19.00 -27.13 -34.10
N VAL A 23 18.06 -26.82 -33.20
CA VAL A 23 18.12 -25.65 -32.29
C VAL A 23 19.33 -25.80 -31.37
N ARG A 24 19.54 -26.97 -30.76
CA ARG A 24 20.71 -27.25 -29.89
C ARG A 24 22.03 -27.10 -30.63
N SER A 25 22.10 -27.53 -31.90
CA SER A 25 23.31 -27.39 -32.72
C SER A 25 23.64 -25.91 -32.97
N VAL A 26 22.62 -25.10 -33.25
CA VAL A 26 22.80 -23.64 -33.43
C VAL A 26 23.19 -22.97 -32.10
N GLU A 27 22.57 -23.33 -30.99
CA GLU A 27 22.93 -22.80 -29.65
C GLU A 27 24.38 -23.17 -29.29
N GLN A 28 24.83 -24.39 -29.60
CA GLN A 28 26.22 -24.83 -29.35
C GLN A 28 27.21 -24.03 -30.19
N GLU A 29 26.90 -23.73 -31.45
CA GLU A 29 27.73 -22.92 -32.31
C GLU A 29 27.78 -21.45 -31.82
N VAL A 30 26.66 -20.89 -31.34
CA VAL A 30 26.62 -19.58 -30.71
C VAL A 30 27.47 -19.56 -29.43
N LEU A 31 27.43 -20.62 -28.63
CA LEU A 31 28.22 -20.75 -27.40
C LEU A 31 29.73 -20.71 -27.70
N TRP A 32 30.19 -21.41 -28.71
CA TRP A 32 31.61 -21.39 -29.12
C TRP A 32 32.05 -19.99 -29.60
N ARG A 33 31.16 -19.24 -30.24
CA ARG A 33 31.44 -17.92 -30.77
C ARG A 33 31.09 -16.77 -29.78
N LEU A 34 30.63 -17.09 -28.60
CA LEU A 34 30.12 -16.12 -27.61
C LEU A 34 31.13 -14.99 -27.31
N ARG A 35 32.42 -15.33 -27.26
CA ARG A 35 33.51 -14.35 -27.03
C ARG A 35 33.70 -13.35 -28.18
N ARG A 36 33.19 -13.66 -29.36
CA ARG A 36 33.33 -12.83 -30.57
C ARG A 36 32.07 -12.04 -30.88
N LEU A 37 31.02 -12.15 -30.05
CA LEU A 37 29.79 -11.39 -30.21
C LEU A 37 29.97 -9.97 -29.70
N SER A 38 29.42 -9.02 -30.45
CA SER A 38 29.31 -7.64 -29.96
C SER A 38 28.33 -7.56 -28.80
N LEU A 39 28.45 -6.53 -27.98
CA LEU A 39 27.57 -6.32 -26.84
C LEU A 39 26.09 -6.21 -27.26
N ARG A 40 25.82 -5.53 -28.38
CA ARG A 40 24.48 -5.43 -28.97
C ARG A 40 23.92 -6.80 -29.34
N GLN A 41 24.76 -7.70 -29.89
CA GLN A 41 24.35 -9.07 -30.22
C GLN A 41 24.09 -9.89 -28.97
N LEU A 42 24.92 -9.74 -27.91
CA LEU A 42 24.70 -10.37 -26.60
C LEU A 42 23.39 -9.91 -25.99
N ALA A 43 23.09 -8.61 -26.01
CA ALA A 43 21.83 -8.06 -25.50
C ALA A 43 20.61 -8.62 -26.25
N GLN A 44 20.66 -8.60 -27.58
CA GLN A 44 19.59 -9.16 -28.42
C GLN A 44 19.38 -10.65 -28.16
N LEU A 45 20.47 -11.39 -27.97
CA LEU A 45 20.43 -12.82 -27.66
C LEU A 45 19.83 -13.07 -26.29
N ALA A 46 20.22 -12.31 -25.28
CA ALA A 46 19.64 -12.40 -23.92
C ALA A 46 18.13 -12.13 -23.92
N GLU A 47 17.68 -11.09 -24.62
CA GLU A 47 16.25 -10.79 -24.76
C GLU A 47 15.47 -11.90 -25.48
N LEU A 48 16.05 -12.47 -26.50
CA LEU A 48 15.45 -13.59 -27.21
C LEU A 48 15.28 -14.84 -26.30
N LEU A 49 16.36 -15.17 -25.60
CA LEU A 49 16.40 -16.36 -24.73
C LEU A 49 15.58 -16.16 -23.45
N ALA A 50 15.44 -14.93 -22.96
CA ALA A 50 14.62 -14.63 -21.80
C ALA A 50 13.15 -15.04 -21.96
N GLY A 51 12.60 -14.92 -23.18
CA GLY A 51 11.26 -15.41 -23.51
C GLY A 51 11.16 -16.95 -23.64
N GLN A 52 12.30 -17.67 -23.58
CA GLN A 52 12.40 -19.11 -23.79
C GLN A 52 12.97 -19.85 -22.56
N ALA A 53 12.99 -19.24 -21.41
CA ALA A 53 13.88 -19.36 -20.25
C ALA A 53 14.12 -20.74 -19.61
N HIS A 54 13.47 -21.83 -19.98
CA HIS A 54 13.55 -23.03 -19.15
C HIS A 54 14.54 -24.13 -19.56
N ASP A 55 15.09 -24.10 -20.78
CA ASP A 55 15.94 -25.23 -21.29
C ASP A 55 17.20 -24.82 -22.05
N SER A 56 17.58 -23.56 -22.08
CA SER A 56 18.77 -23.13 -22.85
C SER A 56 20.04 -23.12 -22.01
N LEU A 57 21.03 -23.92 -22.38
CA LEU A 57 22.38 -23.88 -21.81
C LEU A 57 23.13 -22.57 -22.15
N LEU A 58 22.67 -21.87 -23.17
CA LEU A 58 23.28 -20.66 -23.69
C LEU A 58 22.96 -19.45 -22.80
N LEU A 59 21.76 -19.39 -22.22
CA LEU A 59 21.30 -18.22 -21.44
C LEU A 59 22.22 -17.87 -20.26
N PRO A 60 22.61 -18.78 -19.37
CA PRO A 60 23.49 -18.47 -18.26
C PRO A 60 24.84 -17.87 -18.70
N GLU A 61 25.40 -18.38 -19.78
CA GLU A 61 26.69 -17.90 -20.31
C GLU A 61 26.56 -16.52 -20.95
N VAL A 62 25.44 -16.24 -21.62
CA VAL A 62 25.14 -14.90 -22.16
C VAL A 62 24.98 -13.90 -21.02
N LEU A 63 24.23 -14.22 -19.98
CA LEU A 63 24.04 -13.36 -18.80
C LEU A 63 25.37 -13.06 -18.12
N ARG A 64 26.20 -14.07 -17.90
CA ARG A 64 27.53 -13.91 -17.34
C ARG A 64 28.44 -13.01 -18.19
N LYS A 65 28.37 -13.12 -19.53
CA LYS A 65 29.13 -12.25 -20.41
C LYS A 65 28.64 -10.79 -20.39
N LEU A 66 27.34 -10.56 -20.30
CA LEU A 66 26.78 -9.23 -20.13
C LEU A 66 27.19 -8.63 -18.78
N GLU A 67 27.16 -9.44 -17.71
CA GLU A 67 27.60 -9.03 -16.38
C GLU A 67 29.08 -8.60 -16.35
N LEU A 68 29.95 -9.32 -17.07
CA LEU A 68 31.39 -8.97 -17.14
C LEU A 68 31.68 -7.74 -18.00
N ARG A 69 30.83 -7.43 -18.96
CA ARG A 69 31.01 -6.35 -19.95
C ARG A 69 30.02 -5.20 -19.79
N TRP A 70 29.39 -5.08 -18.62
CA TRP A 70 28.34 -4.09 -18.37
C TRP A 70 28.81 -2.64 -18.56
N THR A 71 30.10 -2.35 -18.31
CA THR A 71 30.69 -1.02 -18.49
C THR A 71 30.71 -0.54 -19.94
N GLU A 72 30.72 -1.49 -20.89
CA GLU A 72 30.69 -1.19 -22.32
C GLU A 72 29.29 -0.85 -22.85
N LEU A 73 28.24 -0.95 -22.00
CA LEU A 73 26.88 -0.57 -22.36
C LEU A 73 26.80 0.97 -22.45
N ASP A 74 26.62 1.51 -23.62
CA ASP A 74 26.56 2.96 -23.89
C ASP A 74 25.17 3.44 -24.36
N GLY A 75 24.30 2.52 -24.75
CA GLY A 75 22.98 2.84 -25.27
C GLY A 75 21.87 2.76 -24.23
N THR A 76 21.16 3.87 -23.99
CA THR A 76 20.01 3.95 -23.07
C THR A 76 18.97 2.88 -23.37
N ARG A 77 18.57 2.73 -24.64
CA ARG A 77 17.56 1.74 -25.07
C ARG A 77 17.96 0.31 -24.74
N THR A 78 19.24 -0.02 -24.89
CA THR A 78 19.77 -1.37 -24.59
C THR A 78 19.68 -1.64 -23.09
N VAL A 79 20.12 -0.70 -22.26
CA VAL A 79 20.07 -0.81 -20.80
C VAL A 79 18.62 -0.96 -20.33
N VAL A 80 17.72 -0.10 -20.77
CA VAL A 80 16.29 -0.13 -20.44
C VAL A 80 15.64 -1.46 -20.85
N SER A 81 15.93 -1.95 -22.04
CA SER A 81 15.40 -3.22 -22.55
C SER A 81 15.90 -4.42 -21.75
N LEU A 82 17.19 -4.45 -21.42
CA LEU A 82 17.77 -5.49 -20.59
C LEU A 82 17.19 -5.49 -19.16
N MET A 83 17.04 -4.32 -18.54
CA MET A 83 16.41 -4.21 -17.23
C MET A 83 14.98 -4.77 -17.22
N ALA A 84 14.19 -4.42 -18.25
CA ALA A 84 12.79 -4.83 -18.31
C ALA A 84 12.59 -6.30 -18.66
N ARG A 85 13.42 -6.88 -19.53
CA ARG A 85 13.21 -8.22 -20.09
C ARG A 85 14.10 -9.31 -19.50
N VAL A 86 15.29 -8.91 -19.04
CA VAL A 86 16.36 -9.85 -18.67
C VAL A 86 16.73 -9.72 -17.19
N GLY A 87 16.59 -8.56 -16.60
CA GLY A 87 17.06 -8.26 -15.24
C GLY A 87 16.53 -9.21 -14.17
N HIS A 88 15.31 -9.72 -14.31
CA HIS A 88 14.71 -10.66 -13.35
C HIS A 88 15.39 -12.06 -13.35
N LEU A 89 16.17 -12.38 -14.37
CA LEU A 89 16.85 -13.67 -14.51
C LEU A 89 18.20 -13.73 -13.78
N SER A 90 18.85 -12.59 -13.57
CA SER A 90 20.12 -12.50 -12.88
C SER A 90 20.16 -11.27 -11.99
N PRO A 91 20.08 -11.45 -10.66
CA PRO A 91 20.20 -10.33 -9.70
C PRO A 91 21.54 -9.58 -9.84
N ALA A 92 22.63 -10.30 -10.10
CA ALA A 92 23.95 -9.69 -10.28
C ALA A 92 24.02 -8.81 -11.53
N LEU A 93 23.46 -9.28 -12.65
CA LEU A 93 23.36 -8.48 -13.87
C LEU A 93 22.46 -7.25 -13.62
N MET A 94 21.36 -7.43 -12.91
CA MET A 94 20.43 -6.32 -12.62
C MET A 94 21.10 -5.22 -11.78
N GLU A 95 21.94 -5.56 -10.80
CA GLU A 95 22.73 -4.57 -10.06
C GLU A 95 23.65 -3.76 -10.97
N ARG A 96 24.34 -4.42 -11.90
CA ARG A 96 25.17 -3.74 -12.91
C ARG A 96 24.36 -2.84 -13.85
N LEU A 97 23.17 -3.28 -14.23
CA LEU A 97 22.25 -2.50 -15.03
C LEU A 97 21.70 -1.28 -14.28
N GLU A 98 21.45 -1.40 -12.97
CA GLU A 98 21.06 -0.28 -12.11
C GLU A 98 22.17 0.78 -12.04
N ASP A 99 23.43 0.34 -11.83
CA ASP A 99 24.60 1.23 -11.84
C ASP A 99 24.73 1.96 -13.19
N LYS A 100 24.55 1.21 -14.28
CA LYS A 100 24.63 1.79 -15.64
C LYS A 100 23.47 2.72 -15.95
N ALA A 101 22.27 2.39 -15.52
CA ALA A 101 21.12 3.27 -15.64
C ALA A 101 21.31 4.56 -14.85
N LEU A 102 21.98 4.52 -13.69
CA LEU A 102 22.33 5.71 -12.92
C LEU A 102 23.30 6.62 -13.69
N GLU A 103 24.33 6.05 -14.35
CA GLU A 103 25.25 6.81 -15.20
C GLU A 103 24.55 7.47 -16.39
N LEU A 104 23.56 6.80 -16.98
CA LEU A 104 22.84 7.25 -18.18
C LEU A 104 21.55 8.02 -17.87
N ALA A 105 21.21 8.25 -16.61
CA ALA A 105 19.91 8.77 -16.18
C ALA A 105 19.55 10.13 -16.83
N GLU A 106 20.54 11.00 -17.06
CA GLU A 106 20.34 12.30 -17.72
C GLU A 106 19.86 12.16 -19.17
N GLN A 107 20.30 11.12 -19.86
CA GLN A 107 20.02 10.88 -21.27
C GLN A 107 18.66 10.23 -21.52
N PHE A 108 18.00 9.71 -20.49
CA PHE A 108 16.71 9.04 -20.64
C PHE A 108 15.63 10.00 -21.10
N ASP A 109 14.87 9.58 -22.09
CA ASP A 109 13.60 10.22 -22.42
C ASP A 109 12.49 9.82 -21.39
N PRO A 110 11.33 10.49 -21.38
CA PRO A 110 10.26 10.17 -20.43
C PRO A 110 9.76 8.71 -20.50
N ASP A 111 9.74 8.11 -21.71
CA ASP A 111 9.34 6.71 -21.87
C ASP A 111 10.40 5.75 -21.30
N GLU A 112 11.66 6.05 -21.49
CA GLU A 112 12.76 5.28 -20.90
C GLU A 112 12.76 5.37 -19.37
N LEU A 113 12.53 6.58 -18.80
CA LEU A 113 12.36 6.75 -17.34
C LEU A 113 11.19 5.90 -16.81
N ARG A 114 10.05 5.90 -17.50
CA ARG A 114 8.90 5.07 -17.19
C ARG A 114 9.25 3.57 -17.18
N ARG A 115 9.90 3.10 -18.21
CA ARG A 115 10.26 1.68 -18.38
C ARG A 115 11.25 1.20 -17.31
N VAL A 116 12.23 2.03 -16.96
CA VAL A 116 13.17 1.73 -15.86
C VAL A 116 12.42 1.64 -14.53
N ALA A 117 11.58 2.61 -14.22
CA ALA A 117 10.80 2.61 -12.98
C ALA A 117 9.87 1.39 -12.88
N LEU A 118 9.20 1.02 -13.99
CA LEU A 118 8.37 -0.18 -14.05
C LEU A 118 9.19 -1.46 -13.86
N ALA A 119 10.36 -1.56 -14.49
CA ALA A 119 11.24 -2.73 -14.33
C ALA A 119 11.66 -2.92 -12.88
N LEU A 120 12.04 -1.84 -12.20
CA LEU A 120 12.35 -1.86 -10.76
C LEU A 120 11.13 -2.28 -9.93
N ALA A 121 9.95 -1.73 -10.22
CA ALA A 121 8.73 -2.01 -9.48
C ALA A 121 8.25 -3.47 -9.63
N LEU A 122 8.27 -3.99 -10.83
CA LEU A 122 7.86 -5.38 -11.13
C LEU A 122 8.81 -6.41 -10.50
N GLN A 123 10.09 -6.07 -10.39
CA GLN A 123 11.10 -6.92 -9.75
C GLN A 123 11.26 -6.62 -8.25
N GLN A 124 10.45 -5.72 -7.70
CA GLN A 124 10.48 -5.29 -6.29
C GLN A 124 11.86 -4.79 -5.82
N ARG A 125 12.61 -4.16 -6.72
CA ARG A 125 13.95 -3.63 -6.47
C ARG A 125 13.91 -2.15 -6.12
N ARG A 126 14.03 -1.84 -4.85
CA ARG A 126 14.01 -0.46 -4.34
C ARG A 126 15.41 0.16 -4.36
N CYS A 127 15.94 0.44 -5.53
CA CYS A 127 17.20 1.16 -5.71
C CYS A 127 16.99 2.68 -5.53
N VAL A 128 17.14 3.17 -4.30
CA VAL A 128 16.88 4.58 -3.94
C VAL A 128 17.75 5.57 -4.71
N PRO A 129 19.07 5.34 -4.91
CA PRO A 129 19.89 6.25 -5.71
C PRO A 129 19.37 6.43 -7.14
N LEU A 130 19.03 5.33 -7.82
CA LEU A 130 18.48 5.38 -9.17
C LEU A 130 17.11 6.06 -9.20
N LEU A 131 16.20 5.73 -8.26
CA LEU A 131 14.88 6.37 -8.17
C LEU A 131 14.98 7.88 -7.95
N ARG A 132 15.94 8.35 -7.16
CA ARG A 132 16.21 9.78 -6.97
C ARG A 132 16.73 10.45 -8.23
N ALA A 133 17.66 9.80 -8.95
CA ALA A 133 18.17 10.29 -10.21
C ALA A 133 17.06 10.38 -11.28
N LEU A 134 16.23 9.34 -11.43
CA LEU A 134 15.08 9.35 -12.33
C LEU A 134 14.12 10.49 -12.00
N SER A 135 13.83 10.71 -10.70
CA SER A 135 12.97 11.79 -10.23
C SER A 135 13.54 13.16 -10.56
N TYR A 136 14.84 13.35 -10.32
CA TYR A 136 15.52 14.61 -10.64
C TYR A 136 15.45 14.93 -12.12
N HIS A 137 15.85 14.00 -12.99
CA HIS A 137 15.84 14.23 -14.44
C HIS A 137 14.42 14.35 -14.99
N LEU A 138 13.43 13.66 -14.43
CA LEU A 138 12.03 13.85 -14.79
C LEU A 138 11.57 15.28 -14.53
N LEU A 139 11.93 15.86 -13.37
CA LEU A 139 11.55 17.23 -12.99
C LEU A 139 12.23 18.28 -13.89
N GLN A 140 13.38 17.97 -14.48
CA GLN A 140 14.06 18.85 -15.45
C GLN A 140 13.42 18.87 -16.85
N LYS A 141 12.54 17.90 -17.16
CA LYS A 141 11.83 17.88 -18.46
C LYS A 141 10.72 18.95 -18.45
N PRO A 142 10.82 19.98 -19.32
CA PRO A 142 9.86 21.11 -19.32
C PRO A 142 8.51 20.76 -19.98
N ALA A 143 8.49 19.77 -20.88
CA ALA A 143 7.29 19.38 -21.60
C ALA A 143 6.32 18.59 -20.71
N GLU A 144 5.02 18.67 -21.01
CA GLU A 144 4.01 17.80 -20.43
C GLU A 144 4.34 16.33 -20.67
N LEU A 145 4.10 15.51 -19.67
CA LEU A 145 4.41 14.09 -19.75
C LEU A 145 3.25 13.34 -20.44
N PRO A 146 3.57 12.38 -21.32
CA PRO A 146 2.54 11.51 -21.90
C PRO A 146 1.76 10.76 -20.81
N LEU A 147 0.45 10.57 -21.01
CA LEU A 147 -0.43 9.93 -20.06
C LEU A 147 0.04 8.56 -19.56
N PRO A 148 0.57 7.65 -20.41
CA PRO A 148 1.16 6.40 -19.94
C PRO A 148 2.34 6.59 -18.99
N VAL A 149 3.14 7.64 -19.18
CA VAL A 149 4.27 7.97 -18.31
C VAL A 149 3.76 8.37 -16.93
N LEU A 150 2.74 9.25 -16.88
CA LEU A 150 2.14 9.69 -15.61
C LEU A 150 1.58 8.51 -14.81
N THR A 151 0.76 7.68 -15.42
CA THR A 151 0.08 6.57 -14.74
C THR A 151 1.03 5.46 -14.30
N ASP A 152 2.03 5.16 -15.12
CA ASP A 152 2.95 4.06 -14.83
C ASP A 152 4.05 4.45 -13.84
N LEU A 153 4.54 5.69 -13.87
CA LEU A 153 5.45 6.21 -12.84
C LEU A 153 4.78 6.25 -11.47
N LEU A 154 3.54 6.73 -11.41
CA LEU A 154 2.76 6.73 -10.19
C LEU A 154 2.60 5.30 -9.63
N PHE A 155 2.24 4.35 -10.49
CA PHE A 155 2.14 2.94 -10.12
C PHE A 155 3.48 2.38 -9.62
N ALA A 156 4.58 2.62 -10.34
CA ALA A 156 5.90 2.14 -9.98
C ALA A 156 6.34 2.69 -8.60
N PHE A 157 6.18 3.98 -8.37
CA PHE A 157 6.52 4.61 -7.09
C PHE A 157 5.66 4.08 -5.95
N SER A 158 4.38 3.80 -6.20
CA SER A 158 3.50 3.20 -5.20
C SER A 158 3.94 1.78 -4.81
N LYS A 159 4.33 0.96 -5.79
CA LYS A 159 4.83 -0.41 -5.56
C LYS A 159 6.14 -0.44 -4.78
N LEU A 160 7.00 0.53 -5.02
CA LEU A 160 8.30 0.65 -4.35
C LEU A 160 8.23 1.45 -3.04
N SER A 161 7.05 1.91 -2.65
CA SER A 161 6.87 2.82 -1.49
C SER A 161 7.86 3.99 -1.51
N PHE A 162 8.11 4.51 -2.73
CA PHE A 162 9.04 5.61 -2.94
C PHE A 162 8.29 6.94 -3.05
N GLN A 163 8.53 7.81 -2.09
CA GLN A 163 7.89 9.12 -2.01
C GLN A 163 8.86 10.22 -2.41
N GLN A 164 8.50 10.96 -3.45
CA GLN A 164 9.19 12.17 -3.87
C GLN A 164 8.14 13.27 -4.06
N PRO A 165 7.98 14.18 -3.09
CA PRO A 165 6.88 15.13 -3.05
C PRO A 165 6.74 15.98 -4.31
N GLN A 166 7.85 16.48 -4.86
CA GLN A 166 7.84 17.29 -6.07
C GLN A 166 7.32 16.52 -7.29
N VAL A 167 7.73 15.26 -7.44
CA VAL A 167 7.26 14.39 -8.54
C VAL A 167 5.78 14.08 -8.36
N LEU A 168 5.36 13.69 -7.15
CA LEU A 168 3.96 13.37 -6.87
C LEU A 168 3.05 14.58 -7.09
N HIS A 169 3.51 15.78 -6.73
CA HIS A 169 2.81 17.02 -7.00
C HIS A 169 2.64 17.24 -8.51
N ARG A 170 3.73 17.11 -9.28
CA ARG A 170 3.69 17.21 -10.73
C ARG A 170 2.75 16.19 -11.36
N LEU A 171 2.86 14.92 -10.97
CA LEU A 171 1.98 13.86 -11.47
C LEU A 171 0.50 14.14 -11.19
N SER A 172 0.17 14.65 -9.99
CA SER A 172 -1.21 14.99 -9.65
C SER A 172 -1.76 16.16 -10.45
N LEU A 173 -0.94 17.20 -10.72
CA LEU A 173 -1.35 18.34 -11.52
C LEU A 173 -1.56 17.98 -12.99
N GLU A 174 -0.64 17.20 -13.57
CA GLU A 174 -0.72 16.82 -14.99
C GLU A 174 -1.79 15.75 -15.26
N LEU A 175 -2.11 14.88 -14.26
CA LEU A 175 -3.17 13.88 -14.40
C LEU A 175 -4.59 14.49 -14.35
N GLN A 176 -4.80 15.53 -13.55
CA GLN A 176 -6.12 16.08 -13.30
C GLN A 176 -6.91 16.44 -14.57
N PRO A 177 -6.36 17.19 -15.56
CA PRO A 177 -7.10 17.55 -16.76
C PRO A 177 -7.37 16.34 -17.67
N HIS A 178 -6.64 15.24 -17.54
CA HIS A 178 -6.72 14.07 -18.39
C HIS A 178 -7.58 12.93 -17.81
N LEU A 179 -8.16 13.09 -16.62
CA LEU A 179 -8.97 12.04 -15.98
C LEU A 179 -10.09 11.52 -16.86
N GLY A 180 -10.77 12.40 -17.59
CA GLY A 180 -11.87 12.03 -18.49
C GLY A 180 -11.47 11.14 -19.67
N THR A 181 -10.16 11.08 -19.99
CA THR A 181 -9.64 10.22 -21.06
C THR A 181 -9.14 8.87 -20.57
N LEU A 182 -9.03 8.70 -19.25
CA LEU A 182 -8.59 7.46 -18.61
C LEU A 182 -9.74 6.44 -18.56
N SER A 183 -9.39 5.18 -18.70
CA SER A 183 -10.33 4.10 -18.42
C SER A 183 -10.62 3.99 -16.91
N PRO A 184 -11.80 3.46 -16.51
CA PRO A 184 -12.14 3.24 -15.10
C PRO A 184 -11.07 2.46 -14.31
N ALA A 185 -10.46 1.46 -14.96
CA ALA A 185 -9.38 0.68 -14.36
C ALA A 185 -8.13 1.55 -14.07
N GLN A 186 -7.80 2.46 -14.96
CA GLN A 186 -6.66 3.38 -14.78
C GLN A 186 -6.93 4.40 -13.68
N VAL A 187 -8.14 4.97 -13.62
CA VAL A 187 -8.55 5.90 -12.56
C VAL A 187 -8.49 5.21 -11.19
N SER A 188 -9.05 4.02 -11.07
CA SER A 188 -8.98 3.23 -9.83
C SER A 188 -7.53 2.86 -9.46
N ARG A 189 -6.68 2.54 -10.43
CA ARG A 189 -5.24 2.29 -10.20
C ARG A 189 -4.53 3.55 -9.70
N CYS A 190 -4.81 4.71 -10.25
CA CYS A 190 -4.25 5.98 -9.81
C CYS A 190 -4.67 6.31 -8.38
N ALA A 191 -5.95 6.21 -8.06
CA ALA A 191 -6.46 6.45 -6.71
C ALA A 191 -5.76 5.56 -5.67
N ARG A 192 -5.66 4.26 -5.95
CA ARG A 192 -4.96 3.30 -5.09
C ARG A 192 -3.47 3.60 -4.93
N SER A 193 -2.81 4.06 -6.00
CA SER A 193 -1.40 4.42 -5.97
C SER A 193 -1.14 5.65 -5.11
N PHE A 194 -1.94 6.71 -5.25
CA PHE A 194 -1.86 7.89 -4.39
C PHE A 194 -2.14 7.56 -2.93
N ALA A 195 -3.16 6.74 -2.65
CA ALA A 195 -3.45 6.30 -1.30
C ALA A 195 -2.32 5.47 -0.68
N SER A 196 -1.69 4.59 -1.46
CA SER A 196 -0.52 3.81 -1.02
C SER A 196 0.67 4.72 -0.68
N LEU A 197 0.87 5.78 -1.45
CA LEU A 197 1.89 6.79 -1.21
C LEU A 197 1.50 7.82 -0.15
N ARG A 198 0.31 7.71 0.44
CA ARG A 198 -0.23 8.67 1.43
C ARG A 198 -0.24 10.11 0.90
N TRP A 199 -0.43 10.27 -0.40
CA TRP A 199 -0.44 11.54 -1.09
C TRP A 199 -1.87 11.98 -1.40
N LEU A 200 -2.33 13.06 -0.78
CA LEU A 200 -3.64 13.63 -1.00
C LEU A 200 -3.55 14.93 -1.82
N SER A 201 -3.85 14.86 -3.10
CA SER A 201 -4.16 16.06 -3.87
C SER A 201 -5.68 16.25 -3.86
N ARG A 202 -6.17 17.22 -3.06
CA ARG A 202 -7.61 17.49 -2.96
C ARG A 202 -8.26 17.77 -4.31
N PRO A 203 -7.69 18.63 -5.20
CA PRO A 203 -8.27 18.86 -6.51
C PRO A 203 -8.39 17.60 -7.36
N LEU A 204 -7.36 16.75 -7.35
CA LEU A 204 -7.39 15.48 -8.09
C LEU A 204 -8.39 14.50 -7.48
N ALA A 205 -8.48 14.40 -6.15
CA ALA A 205 -9.44 13.54 -5.46
C ALA A 205 -10.89 13.97 -5.72
N GLU A 206 -11.18 15.28 -5.75
CA GLU A 206 -12.49 15.81 -6.18
C GLU A 206 -12.81 15.45 -7.63
N ALA A 207 -11.83 15.58 -8.52
CA ALA A 207 -12.00 15.21 -9.93
C ALA A 207 -12.24 13.70 -10.10
N ILE A 208 -11.60 12.84 -9.28
CA ILE A 208 -11.86 11.39 -9.28
C ILE A 208 -13.28 11.10 -8.77
N ALA A 209 -13.74 11.78 -7.72
CA ALA A 209 -15.11 11.62 -7.23
C ALA A 209 -16.14 12.02 -8.29
N GLN A 210 -15.93 13.15 -8.99
CA GLN A 210 -16.79 13.57 -10.09
C GLN A 210 -16.76 12.58 -11.26
N TYR A 211 -15.57 12.06 -11.60
CA TYR A 211 -15.45 11.00 -12.61
C TYR A 211 -16.30 9.77 -12.27
N CYS A 212 -16.35 9.36 -11.00
CA CYS A 212 -17.19 8.24 -10.56
C CYS A 212 -18.68 8.51 -10.76
N LEU A 213 -19.13 9.73 -10.44
CA LEU A 213 -20.53 10.15 -10.65
C LEU A 213 -20.90 10.16 -12.14
N ASP A 214 -20.02 10.68 -12.99
CA ASP A 214 -20.25 10.80 -14.43
C ASP A 214 -20.17 9.45 -15.16
N ASN A 215 -19.46 8.46 -14.62
CA ASN A 215 -19.19 7.17 -15.25
C ASN A 215 -19.71 5.96 -14.47
N THR A 216 -20.74 6.13 -13.66
CA THR A 216 -21.29 5.09 -12.78
C THR A 216 -21.58 3.76 -13.51
N GLN A 217 -22.09 3.83 -14.75
CA GLN A 217 -22.43 2.65 -15.55
C GLN A 217 -21.20 1.90 -16.11
N ASN A 218 -20.05 2.56 -16.20
CA ASN A 218 -18.83 2.00 -16.79
C ASN A 218 -17.84 1.49 -15.71
N LEU A 219 -18.06 1.88 -14.45
CA LEU A 219 -17.25 1.43 -13.32
C LEU A 219 -17.70 0.05 -12.85
N SER A 220 -16.76 -0.89 -12.77
CA SER A 220 -17.04 -2.13 -12.06
C SER A 220 -17.11 -1.89 -10.55
N LEU A 221 -17.89 -2.75 -9.86
CA LEU A 221 -17.98 -2.68 -8.40
C LEU A 221 -16.59 -2.72 -7.71
N THR A 222 -15.70 -3.57 -8.19
CA THR A 222 -14.32 -3.68 -7.64
C THR A 222 -13.48 -2.43 -7.84
N GLN A 223 -13.67 -1.72 -8.97
CA GLN A 223 -12.98 -0.45 -9.24
C GLN A 223 -13.51 0.65 -8.32
N LEU A 224 -14.82 0.74 -8.16
CA LEU A 224 -15.47 1.69 -7.25
C LEU A 224 -15.07 1.44 -5.79
N CYS A 225 -15.06 0.19 -5.34
CA CYS A 225 -14.56 -0.20 -4.02
C CYS A 225 -13.10 0.22 -3.83
N GLY A 226 -12.25 0.05 -4.84
CA GLY A 226 -10.85 0.46 -4.79
C GLY A 226 -10.67 1.98 -4.60
N ILE A 227 -11.52 2.80 -5.22
CA ILE A 227 -11.53 4.25 -5.04
C ILE A 227 -12.03 4.61 -3.64
N LEU A 228 -13.12 4.01 -3.17
CA LEU A 228 -13.65 4.22 -1.82
C LEU A 228 -12.61 3.91 -0.73
N VAL A 229 -11.95 2.75 -0.83
CA VAL A 229 -10.87 2.35 0.10
C VAL A 229 -9.72 3.36 0.07
N SER A 230 -9.40 3.91 -1.11
CA SER A 230 -8.35 4.93 -1.27
C SER A 230 -8.73 6.23 -0.58
N PHE A 231 -9.97 6.69 -0.73
CA PHE A 231 -10.48 7.88 -0.06
C PHE A 231 -10.51 7.70 1.47
N ALA A 232 -10.98 6.55 1.94
CA ALA A 232 -10.97 6.24 3.37
C ALA A 232 -9.53 6.22 3.94
N ARG A 233 -8.57 5.62 3.24
CA ARG A 233 -7.18 5.62 3.68
C ARG A 233 -6.60 7.02 3.81
N LEU A 234 -6.91 7.91 2.87
CA LEU A 234 -6.47 9.31 2.87
C LEU A 234 -7.32 10.23 3.76
N ASN A 235 -8.36 9.71 4.41
CA ASN A 235 -9.33 10.47 5.18
C ASN A 235 -9.97 11.61 4.36
N PHE A 236 -10.31 11.32 3.11
CA PHE A 236 -10.88 12.28 2.18
C PHE A 236 -12.35 12.02 1.94
N GLN A 237 -13.16 13.07 2.07
CA GLN A 237 -14.57 13.10 1.64
C GLN A 237 -14.72 14.12 0.51
N PRO A 238 -15.39 13.77 -0.60
CA PRO A 238 -15.65 14.72 -1.67
C PRO A 238 -16.64 15.81 -1.23
N SER A 239 -16.58 16.95 -1.90
CA SER A 239 -17.53 18.05 -1.68
C SER A 239 -18.98 17.66 -2.03
N SER A 240 -19.18 16.82 -3.05
CA SER A 240 -20.44 16.18 -3.41
C SER A 240 -20.68 14.87 -2.61
N SER A 241 -20.49 14.93 -1.30
CA SER A 241 -20.50 13.76 -0.41
C SER A 241 -21.84 12.99 -0.47
N GLU A 242 -22.98 13.68 -0.42
CA GLU A 242 -24.29 13.05 -0.44
C GLU A 242 -24.52 12.25 -1.72
N GLU A 243 -24.25 12.85 -2.86
CA GLU A 243 -24.43 12.21 -4.17
C GLU A 243 -23.47 11.03 -4.35
N PHE A 244 -22.20 11.23 -3.95
CA PHE A 244 -21.17 10.21 -4.06
C PHE A 244 -21.49 8.98 -3.21
N PHE A 245 -21.86 9.15 -1.94
CA PHE A 245 -22.19 8.02 -1.07
C PHE A 245 -23.55 7.40 -1.38
N SER A 246 -24.53 8.15 -1.85
CA SER A 246 -25.78 7.58 -2.36
C SER A 246 -25.50 6.63 -3.53
N MET A 247 -24.68 7.04 -4.48
CA MET A 247 -24.25 6.20 -5.59
C MET A 247 -23.51 4.94 -5.11
N ILE A 248 -22.60 5.07 -4.12
CA ILE A 248 -21.89 3.93 -3.53
C ILE A 248 -22.87 2.94 -2.91
N HIS A 249 -23.84 3.41 -2.12
CA HIS A 249 -24.82 2.54 -1.47
C HIS A 249 -25.73 1.84 -2.49
N GLU A 250 -26.17 2.52 -3.54
CA GLU A 250 -26.94 1.92 -4.63
C GLU A 250 -26.16 0.81 -5.35
N GLN A 251 -24.89 1.05 -5.65
CA GLN A 251 -24.03 0.06 -6.32
C GLN A 251 -23.70 -1.14 -5.45
N LEU A 252 -23.62 -0.97 -4.13
CA LEU A 252 -23.40 -2.06 -3.20
C LEU A 252 -24.65 -2.91 -2.96
N GLN A 253 -25.83 -2.28 -3.02
CA GLN A 253 -27.09 -2.95 -2.68
C GLN A 253 -27.35 -4.19 -3.53
N GLY A 254 -27.40 -5.35 -2.88
CA GLY A 254 -27.64 -6.63 -3.53
C GLY A 254 -26.46 -7.24 -4.29
N GLN A 255 -25.30 -6.57 -4.29
CA GLN A 255 -24.10 -7.03 -4.98
C GLN A 255 -22.96 -7.43 -4.00
N GLU A 256 -23.19 -7.34 -2.71
CA GLU A 256 -22.17 -7.62 -1.67
C GLU A 256 -21.66 -9.07 -1.73
N GLN A 257 -22.51 -10.00 -2.18
CA GLN A 257 -22.14 -11.41 -2.35
C GLN A 257 -21.13 -11.66 -3.49
N GLN A 258 -21.01 -10.71 -4.41
CA GLN A 258 -20.04 -10.78 -5.51
C GLN A 258 -18.64 -10.34 -5.08
N LEU A 259 -18.52 -9.69 -3.91
CA LEU A 259 -17.25 -9.24 -3.38
C LEU A 259 -16.53 -10.39 -2.63
N ASP A 260 -15.23 -10.44 -2.82
CA ASP A 260 -14.38 -11.24 -1.94
C ASP A 260 -14.57 -10.81 -0.47
N MET A 261 -14.56 -11.77 0.43
CA MET A 261 -14.79 -11.56 1.87
C MET A 261 -13.89 -10.45 2.45
N HIS A 262 -12.62 -10.43 2.07
CA HIS A 262 -11.69 -9.41 2.55
C HIS A 262 -11.98 -8.04 1.96
N LEU A 263 -12.38 -7.99 0.69
CA LEU A 263 -12.76 -6.73 0.05
C LEU A 263 -14.04 -6.17 0.66
N LEU A 264 -15.01 -7.01 1.01
CA LEU A 264 -16.21 -6.58 1.70
C LEU A 264 -15.89 -5.95 3.07
N VAL A 265 -14.98 -6.57 3.86
CA VAL A 265 -14.49 -5.98 5.11
C VAL A 265 -13.81 -4.64 4.85
N ASP A 266 -12.99 -4.53 3.81
CA ASP A 266 -12.30 -3.29 3.44
C ASP A 266 -13.29 -2.17 3.08
N VAL A 267 -14.35 -2.51 2.36
CA VAL A 267 -15.41 -1.57 1.96
C VAL A 267 -16.21 -1.09 3.18
N VAL A 268 -16.69 -1.99 4.01
CA VAL A 268 -17.46 -1.62 5.21
C VAL A 268 -16.60 -0.83 6.19
N TRP A 269 -15.34 -1.23 6.37
CA TRP A 269 -14.38 -0.49 7.18
C TRP A 269 -14.16 0.94 6.63
N SER A 270 -14.07 1.09 5.32
CA SER A 270 -13.92 2.39 4.66
C SER A 270 -15.13 3.29 4.86
N LEU A 271 -16.33 2.73 4.79
CA LEU A 271 -17.57 3.44 5.12
C LEU A 271 -17.59 3.87 6.60
N CYS A 272 -17.10 3.03 7.51
CA CYS A 272 -16.95 3.40 8.93
C CYS A 272 -15.93 4.53 9.12
N VAL A 273 -14.78 4.50 8.45
CA VAL A 273 -13.78 5.58 8.49
C VAL A 273 -14.39 6.90 8.06
N LEU A 274 -15.15 6.89 6.97
CA LEU A 274 -15.78 8.08 6.39
C LEU A 274 -17.13 8.43 7.01
N GLN A 275 -17.55 7.72 8.07
CA GLN A 275 -18.82 7.93 8.77
C GLN A 275 -20.06 7.79 7.88
N GLN A 276 -20.01 6.88 6.92
CA GLN A 276 -21.08 6.60 5.94
C GLN A 276 -21.61 5.16 6.05
N ALA A 277 -21.22 4.42 7.08
CA ALA A 277 -21.71 3.06 7.29
C ALA A 277 -23.18 3.05 7.70
N GLN A 278 -23.95 2.20 7.05
CA GLN A 278 -25.37 1.97 7.36
C GLN A 278 -25.56 0.65 8.12
N PRO A 279 -26.63 0.49 8.93
CA PRO A 279 -26.89 -0.73 9.71
C PRO A 279 -26.82 -2.04 8.91
N PRO A 280 -27.35 -2.15 7.67
CA PRO A 280 -27.22 -3.36 6.86
C PRO A 280 -25.79 -3.79 6.59
N HIS A 281 -24.88 -2.84 6.31
CA HIS A 281 -23.45 -3.14 6.06
C HIS A 281 -22.77 -3.68 7.32
N LEU A 282 -23.09 -3.08 8.48
CA LEU A 282 -22.53 -3.52 9.78
C LEU A 282 -23.03 -4.94 10.12
N SER A 283 -24.33 -5.19 9.99
CA SER A 283 -24.91 -6.50 10.31
C SER A 283 -24.41 -7.62 9.43
N GLN A 284 -24.11 -7.34 8.18
CA GLN A 284 -23.60 -8.33 7.23
C GLN A 284 -22.22 -8.87 7.65
N VAL A 285 -21.27 -8.00 7.96
CA VAL A 285 -19.89 -8.41 8.32
C VAL A 285 -19.73 -8.83 9.77
N LEU A 286 -20.62 -8.37 10.66
CA LEU A 286 -20.61 -8.74 12.08
C LEU A 286 -21.44 -10.00 12.35
N SER A 287 -22.12 -10.58 11.37
CA SER A 287 -22.88 -11.81 11.54
C SER A 287 -21.98 -12.97 11.96
N PRO A 288 -22.47 -13.89 12.82
CA PRO A 288 -21.71 -15.07 13.26
C PRO A 288 -21.21 -15.92 12.10
N GLU A 289 -22.00 -16.07 11.08
CA GLU A 289 -21.65 -16.82 9.85
C GLU A 289 -20.43 -16.20 9.15
N PHE A 290 -20.41 -14.89 9.03
CA PHE A 290 -19.31 -14.18 8.35
C PHE A 290 -18.00 -14.25 9.13
N HIS A 291 -18.02 -13.87 10.42
CA HIS A 291 -16.78 -13.82 11.21
C HIS A 291 -16.20 -15.22 11.51
N THR A 292 -17.03 -16.25 11.60
CA THR A 292 -16.55 -17.64 11.76
C THR A 292 -15.79 -18.10 10.52
N ARG A 293 -16.25 -17.75 9.32
CA ARG A 293 -15.53 -18.02 8.07
C ARG A 293 -14.17 -17.30 8.03
N LEU A 294 -14.11 -16.06 8.48
CA LEU A 294 -12.88 -15.27 8.54
C LEU A 294 -11.87 -15.84 9.54
N GLN A 295 -12.33 -16.36 10.67
CA GLN A 295 -11.47 -17.02 11.68
C GLN A 295 -10.79 -18.28 11.17
N GLY A 296 -11.40 -18.98 10.21
CA GLY A 296 -10.82 -20.17 9.59
C GLY A 296 -9.62 -19.90 8.68
N ASP A 297 -9.39 -18.66 8.31
CA ASP A 297 -8.25 -18.25 7.47
C ASP A 297 -7.09 -17.72 8.33
N THR A 298 -5.91 -18.37 8.23
CA THR A 298 -4.70 -17.99 8.98
C THR A 298 -3.74 -17.11 8.19
N SER A 299 -4.13 -16.66 7.00
CA SER A 299 -3.30 -15.80 6.14
C SER A 299 -3.01 -14.42 6.79
N PRO A 300 -1.91 -13.75 6.42
CA PRO A 300 -1.66 -12.38 6.87
C PRO A 300 -2.77 -11.40 6.48
N ARG A 301 -3.48 -11.68 5.38
CA ARG A 301 -4.63 -10.90 4.93
C ARG A 301 -5.81 -11.05 5.88
N ALA A 302 -6.06 -12.25 6.39
CA ALA A 302 -7.12 -12.52 7.36
C ALA A 302 -6.89 -11.78 8.68
N GLN A 303 -5.65 -11.73 9.17
CA GLN A 303 -5.30 -10.96 10.37
C GLN A 303 -5.60 -9.47 10.22
N SER A 304 -5.25 -8.89 9.07
CA SER A 304 -5.56 -7.50 8.76
C SER A 304 -7.08 -7.25 8.68
N SER A 305 -7.82 -8.17 8.06
CA SER A 305 -9.28 -8.09 7.97
C SER A 305 -9.95 -8.25 9.33
N TRP A 306 -9.42 -9.12 10.18
CA TRP A 306 -9.89 -9.29 11.55
C TRP A 306 -9.76 -8.01 12.37
N LEU A 307 -8.62 -7.33 12.28
CA LEU A 307 -8.43 -6.05 12.96
C LEU A 307 -9.42 -4.99 12.48
N LYS A 308 -9.68 -4.93 11.18
CA LYS A 308 -10.71 -4.04 10.62
C LYS A 308 -12.11 -4.41 11.11
N LEU A 309 -12.39 -5.69 11.29
CA LEU A 309 -13.68 -6.16 11.83
C LEU A 309 -13.87 -5.70 13.28
N LEU A 310 -12.82 -5.69 14.10
CA LEU A 310 -12.86 -5.09 15.43
C LEU A 310 -13.18 -3.60 15.40
N HIS A 311 -12.61 -2.87 14.46
CA HIS A 311 -12.91 -1.44 14.27
C HIS A 311 -14.36 -1.22 13.82
N ILE A 312 -14.89 -2.07 12.93
CA ILE A 312 -16.29 -2.04 12.50
C ILE A 312 -17.22 -2.30 13.70
N ASN A 313 -16.90 -3.30 14.53
CA ASN A 313 -17.65 -3.59 15.75
C ASN A 313 -17.61 -2.42 16.74
N ALA A 314 -16.47 -1.73 16.86
CA ALA A 314 -16.34 -0.51 17.66
C ALA A 314 -17.22 0.62 17.10
N THR A 315 -17.26 0.82 15.79
CA THR A 315 -18.17 1.79 15.14
C THR A 315 -19.62 1.46 15.47
N ALA A 316 -20.02 0.19 15.37
CA ALA A 316 -21.38 -0.26 15.69
C ALA A 316 -21.77 0.03 17.14
N ARG A 317 -20.83 -0.13 18.10
CA ARG A 317 -21.06 0.11 19.51
C ARG A 317 -21.02 1.58 19.92
N LEU A 318 -20.11 2.36 19.33
CA LEU A 318 -19.79 3.71 19.80
C LEU A 318 -20.44 4.81 18.95
N GLU A 319 -20.63 4.58 17.66
CA GLU A 319 -21.08 5.61 16.70
C GLU A 319 -22.46 5.33 16.09
N ALA A 320 -23.01 4.12 16.29
CA ALA A 320 -24.32 3.73 15.74
C ALA A 320 -25.32 3.40 16.85
N PRO A 321 -25.88 4.38 17.58
CA PRO A 321 -26.73 4.12 18.75
C PRO A 321 -28.03 3.40 18.42
N GLY A 322 -28.50 3.47 17.16
CA GLY A 322 -29.68 2.75 16.68
C GLY A 322 -29.40 1.33 16.14
N TYR A 323 -28.14 0.88 16.15
CA TYR A 323 -27.79 -0.43 15.64
C TYR A 323 -28.19 -1.54 16.63
N GLN A 324 -29.06 -2.44 16.18
CA GLN A 324 -29.59 -3.58 16.97
C GLN A 324 -29.07 -4.92 16.44
N GLY A 325 -28.17 -4.89 15.48
CA GLY A 325 -27.66 -6.10 14.82
C GLY A 325 -26.66 -6.91 15.66
N PRO A 326 -26.06 -7.94 15.09
CA PRO A 326 -25.09 -8.76 15.77
C PRO A 326 -23.81 -7.99 16.07
N PHE A 327 -23.19 -8.30 17.21
CA PHE A 327 -21.87 -7.83 17.61
C PHE A 327 -20.90 -9.02 17.69
N LEU A 328 -19.62 -8.74 17.63
CA LEU A 328 -18.59 -9.76 17.86
C LEU A 328 -18.67 -10.27 19.30
N PRO A 329 -18.48 -11.59 19.54
CA PRO A 329 -18.49 -12.16 20.89
C PRO A 329 -17.31 -11.64 21.72
N ALA A 330 -17.51 -11.55 23.03
CA ALA A 330 -16.50 -11.00 23.94
C ALA A 330 -15.14 -11.73 23.88
N GLU A 331 -15.18 -13.04 23.67
CA GLU A 331 -13.97 -13.88 23.52
C GLU A 331 -13.13 -13.52 22.29
N ALA A 332 -13.79 -13.02 21.24
CA ALA A 332 -13.12 -12.59 20.02
C ALA A 332 -12.42 -11.23 20.16
N LEU A 333 -12.84 -10.40 21.12
CA LEU A 333 -12.31 -9.05 21.32
C LEU A 333 -10.91 -9.03 21.95
N GLY A 334 -10.52 -10.11 22.64
CA GLY A 334 -9.21 -10.24 23.33
C GLY A 334 -8.15 -11.06 22.60
N GLN A 335 -8.47 -11.69 21.47
CA GLN A 335 -7.56 -12.63 20.81
C GLN A 335 -6.39 -11.93 20.10
N GLY A 336 -5.18 -12.40 20.36
CA GLY A 336 -4.00 -12.23 19.51
C GLY A 336 -3.14 -10.98 19.74
N ARG A 337 -3.39 -10.15 20.77
CA ARG A 337 -2.75 -8.83 20.92
C ARG A 337 -1.55 -8.76 21.88
N ASP A 338 -1.37 -9.74 22.76
CA ASP A 338 -0.25 -9.72 23.72
C ASP A 338 1.15 -9.89 23.08
N LYS A 339 1.20 -10.31 21.82
CA LYS A 339 2.48 -10.60 21.13
C LYS A 339 3.22 -9.37 20.60
N ASP A 340 2.60 -8.19 20.54
CA ASP A 340 3.23 -7.01 19.96
C ASP A 340 4.04 -6.16 20.96
N ARG A 341 3.96 -6.45 22.26
CA ARG A 341 4.80 -5.79 23.30
C ARG A 341 6.30 -6.00 23.09
N GLU A 342 6.70 -7.13 22.50
CA GLU A 342 8.12 -7.41 22.20
C GLU A 342 8.68 -6.54 21.06
N LYS A 343 7.83 -5.93 20.24
CA LYS A 343 8.21 -5.13 19.07
C LYS A 343 8.13 -3.62 19.31
N ALA A 344 8.10 -3.18 20.56
CA ALA A 344 8.02 -1.77 20.90
C ALA A 344 9.20 -0.97 20.27
N THR A 345 8.87 0.14 19.60
CA THR A 345 9.89 1.04 19.03
C THR A 345 10.69 1.72 20.14
N PRO A 346 11.94 2.18 19.88
CA PRO A 346 12.73 2.90 20.88
C PRO A 346 11.99 4.10 21.47
N LEU A 347 11.23 4.83 20.65
CA LEU A 347 10.45 5.98 21.09
C LEU A 347 9.30 5.55 22.04
N GLN A 348 8.64 4.43 21.75
CA GLN A 348 7.58 3.89 22.59
C GLN A 348 8.12 3.45 23.95
N ARG A 349 9.28 2.79 23.97
CA ARG A 349 9.95 2.41 25.21
C ARG A 349 10.33 3.62 26.06
N GLY A 350 10.90 4.65 25.42
CA GLY A 350 11.23 5.91 26.10
C GLY A 350 10.01 6.62 26.71
N LEU A 351 8.86 6.56 26.01
CA LEU A 351 7.60 7.08 26.54
C LEU A 351 7.14 6.30 27.79
N TRP A 352 7.21 4.97 27.74
CA TRP A 352 6.82 4.11 28.86
C TRP A 352 7.72 4.25 30.08
N GLU A 353 9.00 4.56 29.89
CA GLU A 353 9.94 4.83 30.97
C GLU A 353 9.73 6.22 31.60
N ALA A 354 9.39 7.22 30.79
CA ALA A 354 9.25 8.61 31.25
C ALA A 354 7.91 8.88 31.97
N LEU A 355 6.81 8.29 31.50
CA LEU A 355 5.46 8.58 32.00
C LEU A 355 5.24 8.28 33.50
N PRO A 356 5.69 7.13 34.05
CA PRO A 356 5.55 6.86 35.48
C PRO A 356 6.21 7.90 36.35
N GLY A 357 7.40 8.36 35.96
CA GLY A 357 8.12 9.43 36.65
C GLY A 357 7.41 10.79 36.57
N ALA A 358 6.87 11.11 35.40
CA ALA A 358 6.13 12.36 35.17
C ALA A 358 4.81 12.44 35.92
N LEU A 359 4.11 11.30 36.10
CA LEU A 359 2.83 11.23 36.79
C LEU A 359 2.95 10.95 38.30
N GLY A 360 4.15 10.65 38.80
CA GLY A 360 4.42 10.47 40.22
C GLY A 360 4.38 9.03 40.74
N GLY A 361 4.27 8.05 39.85
CA GLY A 361 4.35 6.63 40.22
C GLY A 361 3.85 5.65 39.18
N PRO A 362 4.31 4.38 39.22
CA PRO A 362 3.91 3.36 38.24
C PRO A 362 2.44 2.93 38.35
N ASP A 363 1.79 3.12 39.51
CA ASP A 363 0.38 2.77 39.72
C ASP A 363 -0.58 3.81 39.08
N LEU A 364 -0.07 4.99 38.72
CA LEU A 364 -0.84 6.08 38.15
C LEU A 364 -0.93 6.04 36.62
N VAL A 365 -0.24 5.11 36.00
CA VAL A 365 -0.20 4.92 34.55
C VAL A 365 -0.23 3.46 34.18
N ARG A 366 -0.93 3.14 33.10
CA ARG A 366 -0.90 1.83 32.45
C ARG A 366 -0.33 2.00 31.06
N CYS A 367 0.80 1.35 30.76
CA CYS A 367 1.47 1.43 29.48
C CYS A 367 1.10 0.25 28.57
N GLY A 368 0.99 0.52 27.26
CA GLY A 368 0.74 -0.50 26.25
C GLY A 368 -0.61 -1.17 26.39
N VAL A 369 -1.69 -0.41 26.28
CA VAL A 369 -3.07 -0.89 26.52
C VAL A 369 -3.72 -1.28 25.20
N SER A 370 -4.10 -2.56 25.07
CA SER A 370 -4.93 -3.03 23.95
C SER A 370 -6.40 -2.98 24.33
N THR A 371 -7.19 -2.25 23.56
CA THR A 371 -8.63 -2.09 23.81
C THR A 371 -9.49 -3.09 23.06
N VAL A 372 -10.69 -3.35 23.56
CA VAL A 372 -11.72 -4.16 22.87
C VAL A 372 -12.19 -3.54 21.55
N TYR A 373 -11.88 -2.26 21.32
CA TYR A 373 -12.24 -1.53 20.10
C TYR A 373 -11.28 -1.78 18.93
N GLY A 374 -10.22 -2.54 19.15
CA GLY A 374 -9.22 -2.75 18.11
C GLY A 374 -8.10 -1.70 18.07
N TRP A 375 -8.09 -0.78 19.02
CA TRP A 375 -7.07 0.27 19.12
C TRP A 375 -6.12 0.00 20.26
N ASP A 376 -4.84 0.26 20.03
CA ASP A 376 -3.82 0.23 21.07
C ASP A 376 -3.56 1.66 21.55
N ILE A 377 -3.50 1.84 22.87
CA ILE A 377 -3.19 3.10 23.53
C ILE A 377 -1.78 2.97 24.08
N ASP A 378 -0.90 3.94 23.80
CA ASP A 378 0.48 3.89 24.28
C ASP A 378 0.55 3.97 25.81
N ALA A 379 -0.27 4.80 26.40
CA ALA A 379 -0.45 4.82 27.85
C ALA A 379 -1.85 5.33 28.24
N GLU A 380 -2.31 4.91 29.41
CA GLU A 380 -3.58 5.31 30.02
C GLU A 380 -3.34 5.87 31.40
N ALA A 381 -4.00 6.97 31.74
CA ALA A 381 -4.02 7.58 33.05
C ALA A 381 -5.44 8.00 33.43
N VAL A 382 -5.71 8.17 34.72
CA VAL A 382 -6.95 8.72 35.24
C VAL A 382 -6.60 10.00 36.00
N LEU A 383 -7.27 11.09 35.68
CA LEU A 383 -7.10 12.38 36.36
C LEU A 383 -8.40 12.75 37.07
N ASP A 384 -8.28 13.32 38.28
CA ASP A 384 -9.42 13.89 39.00
C ASP A 384 -9.84 15.27 38.43
N SER A 385 -10.80 15.92 39.07
CA SER A 385 -11.28 17.27 38.72
C SER A 385 -10.19 18.33 38.74
N ASP A 386 -9.14 18.13 39.54
CA ASP A 386 -8.01 19.04 39.73
C ASP A 386 -6.79 18.65 38.86
N ASN A 387 -6.98 17.69 37.95
CA ASN A 387 -5.96 17.11 37.09
C ASN A 387 -4.84 16.37 37.85
N LYS A 388 -5.13 15.88 39.06
CA LYS A 388 -4.20 15.03 39.79
C LYS A 388 -4.36 13.56 39.36
N PRO A 389 -3.25 12.84 39.13
CA PRO A 389 -3.30 11.44 38.77
C PRO A 389 -3.90 10.56 39.88
N LEU A 390 -4.74 9.61 39.49
CA LEU A 390 -5.37 8.63 40.37
C LEU A 390 -4.89 7.21 39.99
N PRO A 391 -4.91 6.23 40.91
CA PRO A 391 -4.56 4.84 40.59
C PRO A 391 -5.45 4.25 39.50
N VAL A 392 -4.86 3.90 38.37
CA VAL A 392 -5.62 3.48 37.17
C VAL A 392 -6.35 2.16 37.36
N ARG A 393 -5.77 1.23 38.15
CA ARG A 393 -6.29 -0.13 38.36
C ARG A 393 -7.48 -0.22 39.26
N ASP A 394 -7.78 0.82 40.04
CA ASP A 394 -8.89 0.83 40.95
C ASP A 394 -10.25 0.94 40.28
N PHE A 395 -10.27 1.56 39.12
CA PHE A 395 -11.49 1.96 38.41
C PHE A 395 -11.90 0.96 37.34
N SER A 396 -13.21 0.79 37.18
CA SER A 396 -13.82 -0.03 36.13
C SER A 396 -13.32 0.39 34.76
N ALA A 397 -12.88 -0.57 33.95
CA ALA A 397 -12.26 -0.37 32.65
C ALA A 397 -13.00 -1.15 31.53
N PRO A 398 -14.15 -0.65 31.04
CA PRO A 398 -14.97 -1.35 30.05
C PRO A 398 -14.30 -1.50 28.68
N HIS A 399 -13.22 -0.78 28.45
CA HIS A 399 -12.42 -0.84 27.24
C HIS A 399 -11.40 -2.01 27.23
N LEU A 400 -11.25 -2.71 28.35
CA LEU A 400 -10.38 -3.89 28.45
C LEU A 400 -11.16 -5.18 28.23
N SER A 401 -10.48 -6.20 27.69
CA SER A 401 -11.04 -7.54 27.52
C SER A 401 -11.26 -8.27 28.85
N HIS A 402 -10.50 -7.90 29.87
CA HIS A 402 -10.63 -8.42 31.26
C HIS A 402 -11.06 -7.28 32.15
N SER A 403 -12.09 -7.50 32.96
CA SER A 403 -12.54 -6.49 33.93
C SER A 403 -11.49 -6.33 35.03
N GLU A 404 -10.82 -5.20 35.04
CA GLU A 404 -9.97 -4.74 36.11
C GLU A 404 -10.65 -3.56 36.82
N GLY A 405 -10.55 -3.56 38.15
CA GLY A 405 -11.15 -2.50 38.99
C GLY A 405 -12.66 -2.61 39.13
N THR A 406 -13.15 -2.21 40.25
CA THR A 406 -14.59 -2.27 40.60
C THR A 406 -15.19 -0.91 40.92
N LYS A 407 -14.34 0.10 41.16
CA LYS A 407 -14.80 1.41 41.55
C LYS A 407 -15.29 2.22 40.33
N PRO A 408 -16.43 2.89 40.39
CA PRO A 408 -16.79 3.87 39.37
C PRO A 408 -15.83 5.06 39.42
N LEU A 409 -15.64 5.73 38.25
CA LEU A 409 -14.87 6.95 38.21
C LEU A 409 -15.50 8.03 39.11
N PRO A 410 -14.70 8.76 39.92
CA PRO A 410 -15.20 9.88 40.71
C PRO A 410 -15.84 10.95 39.83
N PRO A 411 -16.81 11.73 40.35
CA PRO A 411 -17.39 12.84 39.62
C PRO A 411 -16.31 13.82 39.18
N GLY A 412 -16.32 14.19 37.90
CA GLY A 412 -15.31 15.09 37.30
C GLY A 412 -13.98 14.43 36.93
N ALA A 413 -13.75 13.16 37.28
CA ALA A 413 -12.57 12.45 36.87
C ALA A 413 -12.64 12.08 35.36
N ARG A 414 -11.49 12.12 34.70
CA ARG A 414 -11.34 11.88 33.28
C ARG A 414 -10.28 10.81 33.02
N ARG A 415 -10.59 9.91 32.10
CA ARG A 415 -9.65 8.92 31.62
C ARG A 415 -8.88 9.49 30.43
N VAL A 416 -7.56 9.46 30.47
CA VAL A 416 -6.67 10.00 29.44
C VAL A 416 -6.03 8.86 28.68
N ALA A 417 -6.11 8.92 27.36
CA ALA A 417 -5.37 8.04 26.46
C ALA A 417 -4.22 8.83 25.81
N VAL A 418 -3.00 8.37 26.02
CA VAL A 418 -1.81 8.91 25.35
C VAL A 418 -1.64 8.13 24.06
N LEU A 419 -1.66 8.85 22.95
CA LEU A 419 -1.49 8.31 21.59
C LEU A 419 -0.25 8.93 20.96
N ARG A 420 0.63 8.08 20.48
CA ARG A 420 1.82 8.47 19.75
C ARG A 420 1.58 8.33 18.25
N TRP A 421 1.81 9.40 17.52
CA TRP A 421 1.69 9.42 16.08
C TRP A 421 3.07 9.51 15.40
N GLU A 422 3.37 8.52 14.58
CA GLU A 422 4.59 8.50 13.77
C GLU A 422 4.32 8.96 12.33
N VAL A 423 5.38 9.37 11.63
CA VAL A 423 5.32 9.83 10.23
C VAL A 423 4.48 8.96 9.29
N PRO A 424 4.49 7.60 9.37
CA PRO A 424 3.66 6.78 8.50
C PRO A 424 2.15 6.92 8.72
N GLN A 425 1.71 7.51 9.82
CA GLN A 425 0.30 7.69 10.16
C GLN A 425 -0.29 9.01 9.63
N PHE A 426 0.57 9.87 9.09
CA PHE A 426 0.16 11.13 8.46
C PHE A 426 0.20 11.05 6.94
N SER A 427 -0.55 11.96 6.30
CA SER A 427 -0.38 12.22 4.88
C SER A 427 1.04 12.73 4.61
N SER A 428 1.58 12.42 3.43
CA SER A 428 2.97 12.81 3.08
C SER A 428 3.15 14.30 2.80
N GLN A 429 2.07 15.05 2.64
CA GLN A 429 2.08 16.49 2.39
C GLN A 429 1.84 17.35 3.62
N GLY A 430 1.26 16.78 4.67
CA GLY A 430 0.73 17.57 5.76
C GLY A 430 0.80 16.88 7.11
N ARG A 431 0.16 17.50 8.07
CA ARG A 431 0.01 17.00 9.43
C ARG A 431 -1.34 16.32 9.67
N GLU A 432 -2.06 16.01 8.59
CA GLU A 432 -3.37 15.36 8.68
C GLU A 432 -3.20 13.86 8.89
N LEU A 433 -3.86 13.33 9.91
CA LEU A 433 -3.90 11.89 10.16
C LEU A 433 -4.61 11.17 9.01
N LEU A 434 -4.08 10.02 8.63
CA LEU A 434 -4.76 9.10 7.74
C LEU A 434 -6.05 8.58 8.37
N GLY A 435 -6.96 8.06 7.57
CA GLY A 435 -8.29 7.67 7.99
C GLY A 435 -8.34 6.72 9.19
N ARG A 436 -7.39 5.77 9.27
CA ARG A 436 -7.28 4.87 10.44
C ARG A 436 -7.01 5.63 11.75
N GLY A 437 -6.09 6.58 11.72
CA GLY A 437 -5.76 7.39 12.92
C GLY A 437 -6.92 8.31 13.32
N SER A 438 -7.55 8.94 12.34
CA SER A 438 -8.74 9.77 12.56
C SER A 438 -9.89 8.97 13.20
N MET A 439 -10.15 7.75 12.72
CA MET A 439 -11.15 6.85 13.27
C MET A 439 -10.80 6.42 14.71
N ALA A 440 -9.52 6.12 14.99
CA ALA A 440 -9.06 5.77 16.33
C ALA A 440 -9.34 6.88 17.34
N CYS A 441 -8.99 8.12 16.98
CA CYS A 441 -9.28 9.29 17.81
C CYS A 441 -10.79 9.45 18.08
N ARG A 442 -11.60 9.26 17.07
CA ARG A 442 -13.07 9.36 17.15
C ARG A 442 -13.67 8.30 18.09
N HIS A 443 -13.26 7.03 17.91
CA HIS A 443 -13.72 5.92 18.75
C HIS A 443 -13.31 6.09 20.21
N LEU A 444 -12.07 6.47 20.48
CA LEU A 444 -11.59 6.67 21.84
C LEU A 444 -12.29 7.83 22.53
N ARG A 445 -12.55 8.95 21.82
CA ARG A 445 -13.37 10.03 22.37
C ARG A 445 -14.80 9.58 22.66
N ALA A 446 -15.42 8.82 21.76
CA ALA A 446 -16.75 8.26 21.98
C ALA A 446 -16.78 7.25 23.13
N ALA A 447 -15.69 6.55 23.41
CA ALA A 447 -15.52 5.66 24.56
C ALA A 447 -15.25 6.42 25.89
N GLY A 448 -15.19 7.76 25.86
CA GLY A 448 -15.03 8.60 27.05
C GLY A 448 -13.59 8.98 27.40
N PHE A 449 -12.62 8.75 26.51
CA PHE A 449 -11.24 9.18 26.72
C PHE A 449 -11.00 10.63 26.32
N LEU A 450 -10.24 11.33 27.15
CA LEU A 450 -9.53 12.53 26.75
C LEU A 450 -8.23 12.11 26.03
N LEU A 451 -7.96 12.65 24.86
CA LEU A 451 -6.78 12.27 24.09
C LEU A 451 -5.61 13.22 24.35
N ALA A 452 -4.46 12.66 24.69
CA ALA A 452 -3.16 13.32 24.70
C ALA A 452 -2.33 12.80 23.52
N GLU A 453 -2.25 13.61 22.47
CA GLU A 453 -1.59 13.24 21.23
C GLU A 453 -0.13 13.73 21.23
N VAL A 454 0.81 12.81 20.97
CA VAL A 454 2.26 13.08 20.92
C VAL A 454 2.77 12.74 19.52
N SER A 455 3.44 13.66 18.86
CA SER A 455 3.99 13.53 17.50
C SER A 455 5.45 13.99 17.43
#